data_ff0a971539af09206328437b5ed6c1ed
#
_entry.id   ff0a971539af09206328437b5ed6c1ed
#
_cell.length_a   1.000
_cell.length_b   1.000
_cell.length_c   1.000
_cell.angle_alpha   90.00
_cell.angle_beta   90.00
_cell.angle_gamma   90.00
#
_symmetry.space_group_name_H-M   'P 1'
#
loop_
_entity.id
_entity.type
_entity.pdbx_description
1 polymer ?
#
loop_
_entity_poly.entity_id
_entity_poly.type
_entity_poly.pdbx_seq_one_letter_code
_entity_poly.pdbx_strand_id
1 'polypeptide(L)'
;GEEAFNVQQGTKKGSNDERLQWRLIPAPASKIEIKSLATPTGLTTEGQSASVLLKWNKQSDATEYTVLRSETSGGAYEIIARNVKETSFVDHKALAGKSYYYTVKANDNCLNSSPKSQEVTATITDVHALVAHYTFDGDLLDETENLNHGASLKKAMFTDGKINKAVQLNGSTEFLQLPTDIANHQNLTVSTWVKWDGGADRQRVFDFGSGEDQYMFLTYSSNIQSLRFAMKNGAEEQALETALPSPIRIDNWVHLALTIGDAEVRIYVNGELAGSSGDITIRPMDIRPCLNYIGRSQFVADPMFKGSIDDFRVYNYELSAEDIKKVAQGG
;
A
#
# COMPACT_ATOMS: atom_id res chain seq x y z
N GLY A 1 -14.61 29.38 35.91
CA GLY A 1 -13.19 29.29 36.22
C GLY A 1 -13.00 28.06 37.08
N GLU A 2 -12.24 27.08 36.57
CA GLU A 2 -11.86 25.89 37.35
C GLU A 2 -10.76 26.33 38.34
N GLU A 3 -10.98 26.11 39.64
CA GLU A 3 -9.97 26.34 40.63
C GLU A 3 -8.99 25.17 40.67
N ALA A 4 -7.70 25.45 40.55
CA ALA A 4 -6.64 24.45 40.69
C ALA A 4 -6.34 24.25 42.20
N PHE A 5 -6.21 22.99 42.62
CA PHE A 5 -5.88 22.62 43.99
C PHE A 5 -4.60 21.79 44.06
N ASN A 6 -3.73 22.13 45.02
CA ASN A 6 -2.62 21.28 45.41
C ASN A 6 -3.04 20.31 46.52
N VAL A 7 -2.66 19.05 46.42
CA VAL A 7 -2.92 18.04 47.43
C VAL A 7 -1.71 17.89 48.32
N GLN A 8 -1.86 18.16 49.63
CA GLN A 8 -0.80 17.96 50.63
C GLN A 8 -1.23 16.91 51.64
N GLN A 9 -0.30 16.04 51.98
CA GLN A 9 -0.47 15.04 53.02
C GLN A 9 -0.09 15.69 54.37
N GLY A 10 -1.05 15.77 55.30
CA GLY A 10 -0.80 16.27 56.65
C GLY A 10 -0.93 15.14 57.68
N THR A 11 0.05 15.00 58.56
CA THR A 11 -0.06 14.13 59.73
C THR A 11 -0.61 14.91 60.90
N LYS A 12 -1.73 14.48 61.50
CA LYS A 12 -2.24 15.07 62.72
C LYS A 12 -1.47 14.53 63.95
N LYS A 13 -0.75 15.38 64.63
CA LYS A 13 -0.03 15.03 65.84
C LYS A 13 -1.02 14.80 66.97
N GLY A 14 -1.19 13.52 67.46
CA GLY A 14 -1.84 13.26 68.74
C GLY A 14 -3.12 12.44 68.78
N SER A 15 -3.45 11.61 67.76
CA SER A 15 -4.47 10.57 67.89
C SER A 15 -3.99 9.28 67.23
N ASN A 16 -4.30 8.13 67.84
CA ASN A 16 -3.97 6.78 67.32
C ASN A 16 -4.86 6.37 66.11
N ASP A 17 -5.36 7.32 65.35
CA ASP A 17 -6.14 7.05 64.14
C ASP A 17 -5.20 7.29 62.93
N GLU A 18 -4.66 6.23 62.38
CA GLU A 18 -3.78 6.23 61.22
C GLU A 18 -4.48 6.56 59.88
N ARG A 19 -5.66 7.15 59.91
CA ARG A 19 -6.31 7.59 58.69
C ARG A 19 -5.63 8.84 58.13
N LEU A 20 -4.99 8.70 57.00
CA LEU A 20 -4.48 9.78 56.21
C LEU A 20 -5.63 10.74 55.84
N GLN A 21 -5.58 11.95 56.34
CA GLN A 21 -6.52 13.01 55.96
C GLN A 21 -5.87 13.88 54.88
N TRP A 22 -6.46 13.91 53.71
CA TRP A 22 -6.07 14.80 52.65
C TRP A 22 -6.77 16.17 52.83
N ARG A 23 -5.99 17.20 52.82
CA ARG A 23 -6.50 18.59 52.81
C ARG A 23 -6.21 19.18 51.43
N LEU A 24 -7.26 19.63 50.75
CA LEU A 24 -7.14 20.43 49.55
C LEU A 24 -6.80 21.87 49.98
N ILE A 25 -5.65 22.35 49.57
CA ILE A 25 -5.24 23.75 49.76
C ILE A 25 -5.30 24.43 48.41
N PRO A 26 -5.98 25.57 48.28
CA PRO A 26 -5.95 26.32 47.03
C PRO A 26 -4.51 26.57 46.62
N ALA A 27 -4.17 26.15 45.39
CA ALA A 27 -2.85 26.52 44.86
C ALA A 27 -2.78 28.04 44.70
N PRO A 28 -1.66 28.68 45.03
CA PRO A 28 -1.48 30.09 44.68
C PRO A 28 -1.72 30.20 43.18
N ALA A 29 -2.50 31.19 42.75
CA ALA A 29 -2.78 31.46 41.35
C ALA A 29 -1.48 31.87 40.63
N SER A 30 -0.61 30.88 40.41
CA SER A 30 0.49 31.05 39.46
C SER A 30 -0.13 31.03 38.08
N LYS A 31 -0.04 32.13 37.35
CA LYS A 31 -0.32 32.15 35.92
C LYS A 31 0.51 31.07 35.29
N ILE A 32 -0.11 29.95 34.94
CA ILE A 32 0.52 28.98 34.05
C ILE A 32 0.60 29.70 32.70
N GLU A 33 1.77 30.23 32.38
CA GLU A 33 2.03 30.74 31.05
C GLU A 33 2.09 29.52 30.13
N ILE A 34 0.99 29.27 29.42
CA ILE A 34 0.99 28.29 28.34
C ILE A 34 1.92 28.84 27.26
N LYS A 35 3.12 28.31 27.16
CA LYS A 35 4.07 28.69 26.12
C LYS A 35 3.45 28.25 24.78
N SER A 36 3.06 29.24 23.97
CA SER A 36 2.59 28.96 22.61
C SER A 36 3.80 28.61 21.75
N LEU A 37 3.80 27.41 21.16
CA LEU A 37 4.79 27.03 20.17
C LEU A 37 4.62 27.84 18.88
N ALA A 38 5.74 28.16 18.24
CA ALA A 38 5.70 28.82 16.94
C ALA A 38 5.04 27.93 15.89
N THR A 39 4.22 28.53 15.04
CA THR A 39 3.58 27.86 13.91
C THR A 39 4.64 27.36 12.91
N PRO A 40 4.59 26.10 12.46
CA PRO A 40 5.47 25.61 11.41
C PRO A 40 5.36 26.44 10.13
N THR A 41 6.50 26.73 9.51
CA THR A 41 6.61 27.52 8.27
C THR A 41 7.26 26.71 7.17
N GLY A 42 7.15 27.18 5.91
CA GLY A 42 7.81 26.53 4.77
C GLY A 42 7.24 25.15 4.44
N LEU A 43 5.97 24.88 4.83
CA LEU A 43 5.31 23.65 4.40
C LEU A 43 5.16 23.67 2.88
N THR A 44 5.61 22.59 2.25
CA THR A 44 5.53 22.32 0.81
C THR A 44 5.04 20.91 0.57
N THR A 45 4.47 20.68 -0.59
CA THR A 45 4.05 19.36 -1.08
C THR A 45 4.74 19.05 -2.40
N GLU A 46 5.08 17.78 -2.57
CA GLU A 46 5.54 17.22 -3.83
C GLU A 46 4.72 15.96 -4.10
N GLY A 47 3.88 16.01 -5.13
CA GLY A 47 3.10 14.85 -5.56
C GLY A 47 4.01 13.84 -6.24
N GLN A 48 3.90 12.59 -5.79
CA GLN A 48 4.50 11.42 -6.43
C GLN A 48 3.39 10.59 -7.06
N SER A 49 3.71 9.56 -7.83
CA SER A 49 2.72 8.75 -8.58
C SER A 49 1.62 8.11 -7.70
N ALA A 50 1.88 7.85 -6.41
CA ALA A 50 0.93 7.25 -5.47
C ALA A 50 1.07 7.79 -4.04
N SER A 51 1.74 8.93 -3.83
CA SER A 51 1.96 9.50 -2.50
C SER A 51 2.19 11.00 -2.57
N VAL A 52 2.15 11.66 -1.42
CA VAL A 52 2.50 13.08 -1.27
C VAL A 52 3.64 13.20 -0.28
N LEU A 53 4.77 13.70 -0.73
CA LEU A 53 5.87 14.08 0.14
C LEU A 53 5.62 15.50 0.67
N LEU A 54 5.60 15.63 1.99
CA LEU A 54 5.49 16.87 2.74
C LEU A 54 6.85 17.23 3.32
N LYS A 55 7.24 18.52 3.24
CA LYS A 55 8.45 19.07 3.86
C LYS A 55 8.12 20.38 4.53
N TRP A 56 8.75 20.68 5.67
CA TRP A 56 8.58 21.95 6.41
C TRP A 56 9.85 22.36 7.12
N ASN A 57 9.91 23.62 7.57
CA ASN A 57 11.04 24.13 8.31
C ASN A 57 11.01 23.65 9.77
N LYS A 58 12.18 23.28 10.29
CA LYS A 58 12.35 22.91 11.69
C LYS A 58 12.02 24.07 12.59
N GLN A 59 11.21 23.82 13.64
CA GLN A 59 10.93 24.77 14.71
C GLN A 59 11.82 24.48 15.92
N SER A 60 12.47 25.50 16.48
CA SER A 60 13.48 25.35 17.56
C SER A 60 12.91 24.73 18.83
N ASP A 61 11.65 25.02 19.14
CA ASP A 61 10.98 24.60 20.37
C ASP A 61 10.11 23.34 20.19
N ALA A 62 10.04 22.80 18.96
CA ALA A 62 9.31 21.57 18.65
C ALA A 62 10.18 20.34 18.90
N THR A 63 9.61 19.33 19.53
CA THR A 63 10.22 17.99 19.66
C THR A 63 9.65 17.01 18.66
N GLU A 64 8.46 17.28 18.15
CA GLU A 64 7.75 16.45 17.17
C GLU A 64 6.68 17.26 16.44
N TYR A 65 6.08 16.64 15.43
CA TYR A 65 5.04 17.26 14.62
C TYR A 65 3.82 16.35 14.49
N THR A 66 2.66 16.99 14.26
CA THR A 66 1.41 16.34 13.89
C THR A 66 1.05 16.76 12.47
N VAL A 67 0.84 15.80 11.57
CA VAL A 67 0.43 16.05 10.19
C VAL A 67 -1.07 15.83 10.06
N LEU A 68 -1.73 16.78 9.40
CA LEU A 68 -3.16 16.78 9.21
C LEU A 68 -3.50 16.90 7.71
N ARG A 69 -4.55 16.22 7.28
CA ARG A 69 -5.04 16.21 5.90
C ARG A 69 -6.54 16.49 5.85
N SER A 70 -7.00 17.13 4.78
CA SER A 70 -8.41 17.29 4.42
C SER A 70 -8.62 17.05 2.94
N GLU A 71 -9.81 16.61 2.53
CA GLU A 71 -10.21 16.53 1.10
C GLU A 71 -10.83 17.84 0.61
N THR A 72 -11.02 18.83 1.49
CA THR A 72 -11.55 20.16 1.13
C THR A 72 -10.72 21.26 1.76
N SER A 73 -10.48 22.34 1.00
CA SER A 73 -9.76 23.53 1.52
C SER A 73 -10.47 24.12 2.72
N GLY A 74 -9.73 24.34 3.81
CA GLY A 74 -10.27 24.86 5.07
C GLY A 74 -11.28 23.94 5.77
N GLY A 75 -11.46 22.72 5.31
CA GLY A 75 -12.46 21.75 5.80
C GLY A 75 -12.08 21.07 7.11
N ALA A 76 -12.73 19.96 7.40
CA ALA A 76 -12.41 19.11 8.54
C ALA A 76 -11.10 18.36 8.28
N TYR A 77 -10.09 18.58 9.13
CA TYR A 77 -8.81 17.92 9.04
C TYR A 77 -8.78 16.65 9.89
N GLU A 78 -8.40 15.54 9.27
CA GLU A 78 -8.01 14.33 9.98
C GLU A 78 -6.51 14.34 10.33
N ILE A 79 -6.15 13.71 11.43
CA ILE A 79 -4.74 13.51 11.78
C ILE A 79 -4.26 12.24 11.09
N ILE A 80 -3.32 12.39 10.17
CA ILE A 80 -2.74 11.25 9.43
C ILE A 80 -1.42 10.76 10.02
N ALA A 81 -0.72 11.61 10.81
CA ALA A 81 0.47 11.20 11.54
C ALA A 81 0.63 12.00 12.83
N ARG A 82 1.15 11.35 13.88
CA ARG A 82 1.56 11.93 15.16
C ARG A 82 3.01 11.57 15.44
N ASN A 83 3.64 12.32 16.35
CA ASN A 83 4.99 12.05 16.86
C ASN A 83 6.04 11.98 15.72
N VAL A 84 5.85 12.75 14.65
CA VAL A 84 6.81 12.85 13.55
C VAL A 84 7.99 13.69 14.03
N LYS A 85 9.18 13.09 14.13
CA LYS A 85 10.40 13.74 14.61
C LYS A 85 11.15 14.47 13.50
N GLU A 86 10.98 14.01 12.28
CA GLU A 86 11.57 14.60 11.10
C GLU A 86 10.79 15.83 10.63
N THR A 87 11.36 16.60 9.73
CA THR A 87 10.72 17.74 9.08
C THR A 87 10.14 17.38 7.70
N SER A 88 9.84 16.11 7.52
CA SER A 88 9.20 15.56 6.33
C SER A 88 8.29 14.40 6.71
N PHE A 89 7.30 14.15 5.86
CA PHE A 89 6.37 13.03 6.00
C PHE A 89 5.86 12.63 4.61
N VAL A 90 5.73 11.34 4.35
CA VAL A 90 5.13 10.82 3.11
C VAL A 90 3.74 10.29 3.41
N ASP A 91 2.73 10.87 2.78
CA ASP A 91 1.36 10.37 2.83
C ASP A 91 1.13 9.33 1.73
N HIS A 92 1.34 8.05 2.07
CA HIS A 92 1.08 6.90 1.20
C HIS A 92 -0.41 6.55 1.08
N LYS A 93 -1.30 7.26 1.77
CA LYS A 93 -2.75 7.04 1.69
C LYS A 93 -3.47 8.05 0.81
N ALA A 94 -2.73 8.96 0.22
CA ALA A 94 -3.27 9.89 -0.75
C ALA A 94 -3.52 9.15 -2.07
N LEU A 95 -4.68 9.37 -2.67
CA LEU A 95 -5.17 8.62 -3.82
C LEU A 95 -4.96 9.41 -5.11
N ALA A 96 -4.59 8.73 -6.18
CA ALA A 96 -4.46 9.32 -7.51
C ALA A 96 -5.80 9.95 -7.98
N GLY A 97 -5.72 11.03 -8.74
CA GLY A 97 -6.88 11.77 -9.21
C GLY A 97 -7.57 12.65 -8.16
N LYS A 98 -7.13 12.61 -6.89
CA LYS A 98 -7.69 13.45 -5.82
C LYS A 98 -6.76 14.60 -5.44
N SER A 99 -7.36 15.69 -4.97
CA SER A 99 -6.66 16.82 -4.34
C SER A 99 -6.81 16.73 -2.84
N TYR A 100 -5.70 16.92 -2.14
CA TYR A 100 -5.65 16.95 -0.67
C TYR A 100 -5.05 18.26 -0.18
N TYR A 101 -5.47 18.66 1.01
CA TYR A 101 -5.04 19.88 1.70
C TYR A 101 -4.36 19.48 3.00
N TYR A 102 -3.14 19.99 3.21
CA TYR A 102 -2.31 19.60 4.35
C TYR A 102 -1.95 20.77 5.24
N THR A 103 -1.88 20.50 6.53
CA THR A 103 -1.35 21.40 7.53
C THR A 103 -0.50 20.61 8.54
N VAL A 104 0.45 21.29 9.17
CA VAL A 104 1.32 20.68 10.19
C VAL A 104 1.25 21.52 11.47
N LYS A 105 1.28 20.85 12.63
CA LYS A 105 1.44 21.46 13.94
C LYS A 105 2.75 21.02 14.57
N ALA A 106 3.41 21.92 15.26
CA ALA A 106 4.53 21.62 16.14
C ALA A 106 4.02 21.23 17.53
N ASN A 107 4.64 20.24 18.16
CA ASN A 107 4.34 19.81 19.52
C ASN A 107 5.63 19.75 20.35
N ASP A 108 5.51 19.89 21.68
CA ASP A 108 6.59 19.71 22.63
C ASP A 108 6.33 18.53 23.58
N ASN A 109 7.31 18.20 24.41
CA ASN A 109 7.21 17.12 25.40
C ASN A 109 6.20 17.43 26.54
N CYS A 110 5.69 18.66 26.63
CA CYS A 110 4.73 19.09 27.64
C CYS A 110 3.28 19.09 27.11
N LEU A 111 3.03 18.44 25.98
CA LEU A 111 1.73 18.36 25.30
C LEU A 111 1.20 19.71 24.77
N ASN A 112 2.05 20.74 24.70
CA ASN A 112 1.68 21.97 24.01
C ASN A 112 1.71 21.76 22.50
N SER A 113 0.79 22.41 21.80
CA SER A 113 0.67 22.32 20.34
C SER A 113 0.56 23.74 19.76
N SER A 114 1.26 23.95 18.64
CA SER A 114 1.15 25.22 17.90
C SER A 114 -0.20 25.35 17.19
N PRO A 115 -0.55 26.55 16.68
CA PRO A 115 -1.50 26.68 15.60
C PRO A 115 -1.08 25.84 14.38
N LYS A 116 -2.03 25.58 13.48
CA LYS A 116 -1.75 24.92 12.20
C LYS A 116 -0.88 25.82 11.32
N SER A 117 0.03 25.23 10.53
CA SER A 117 0.74 25.93 9.46
C SER A 117 -0.23 26.53 8.43
N GLN A 118 0.30 27.31 7.49
CA GLN A 118 -0.44 27.59 6.26
C GLN A 118 -0.82 26.28 5.59
N GLU A 119 -2.01 26.27 4.97
CA GLU A 119 -2.49 25.15 4.17
C GLU A 119 -1.70 25.09 2.85
N VAL A 120 -1.34 23.88 2.45
CA VAL A 120 -0.81 23.58 1.12
C VAL A 120 -1.65 22.51 0.47
N THR A 121 -1.74 22.55 -0.84
CA THR A 121 -2.47 21.56 -1.62
C THR A 121 -1.53 20.67 -2.40
N ALA A 122 -1.87 19.39 -2.51
CA ALA A 122 -1.29 18.48 -3.48
C ALA A 122 -2.40 17.80 -4.26
N THR A 123 -2.26 17.78 -5.56
CA THR A 123 -3.08 16.95 -6.45
C THR A 123 -2.18 15.83 -6.96
N ILE A 124 -2.56 14.60 -6.66
CA ILE A 124 -1.89 13.45 -7.26
C ILE A 124 -2.47 13.30 -8.66
N THR A 125 -1.70 13.70 -9.64
CA THR A 125 -2.05 13.43 -11.03
C THR A 125 -1.82 11.93 -11.28
N ASP A 126 -2.83 11.27 -11.80
CA ASP A 126 -2.69 9.90 -12.29
C ASP A 126 -1.82 9.95 -13.56
N VAL A 127 -0.53 9.97 -13.35
CA VAL A 127 0.42 9.87 -14.46
C VAL A 127 0.46 8.40 -14.83
N HIS A 128 -0.08 8.06 -15.99
CA HIS A 128 0.04 6.73 -16.56
C HIS A 128 1.51 6.31 -16.61
N ALA A 129 1.88 5.34 -15.83
CA ALA A 129 3.26 4.92 -15.65
C ALA A 129 3.40 3.40 -15.48
N LEU A 130 4.53 2.88 -15.93
CA LEU A 130 5.06 1.60 -15.51
C LEU A 130 5.59 1.77 -14.08
N VAL A 131 4.90 1.17 -13.11
CA VAL A 131 5.20 1.31 -11.68
C VAL A 131 6.37 0.45 -11.26
N ALA A 132 6.46 -0.76 -11.85
CA ALA A 132 7.58 -1.67 -11.64
C ALA A 132 7.72 -2.62 -12.83
N HIS A 133 8.97 -3.00 -13.10
CA HIS A 133 9.36 -3.96 -14.12
C HIS A 133 10.45 -4.87 -13.58
N TYR A 134 10.13 -6.13 -13.38
CA TYR A 134 11.08 -7.16 -12.94
C TYR A 134 11.39 -8.07 -14.13
N THR A 135 12.59 -7.95 -14.66
CA THR A 135 13.08 -8.80 -15.74
C THR A 135 13.46 -10.18 -15.25
N PHE A 136 13.80 -10.33 -13.97
CA PHE A 136 14.29 -11.57 -13.35
C PHE A 136 15.55 -12.15 -14.00
N ASP A 137 16.38 -11.30 -14.60
CA ASP A 137 17.62 -11.65 -15.29
C ASP A 137 18.79 -11.99 -14.36
N GLY A 138 18.51 -12.44 -13.15
CA GLY A 138 19.50 -12.89 -12.15
C GLY A 138 19.36 -12.16 -10.82
N ASP A 139 18.42 -11.24 -10.73
CA ASP A 139 18.08 -10.53 -9.50
C ASP A 139 16.57 -10.24 -9.40
N LEU A 140 16.17 -9.47 -8.40
CA LEU A 140 14.79 -9.08 -8.12
C LEU A 140 14.63 -7.56 -8.20
N LEU A 141 15.51 -6.88 -8.92
CA LEU A 141 15.48 -5.44 -9.03
C LEU A 141 14.33 -4.98 -9.93
N ASP A 142 13.79 -3.84 -9.59
CA ASP A 142 12.89 -3.09 -10.45
C ASP A 142 13.73 -2.24 -11.40
N GLU A 143 13.53 -2.40 -12.69
CA GLU A 143 14.24 -1.68 -13.75
C GLU A 143 13.72 -0.25 -13.96
N THR A 144 12.63 0.14 -13.28
CA THR A 144 12.11 1.50 -13.36
C THR A 144 12.85 2.43 -12.39
N GLU A 145 12.71 3.74 -12.60
CA GLU A 145 13.24 4.75 -11.68
C GLU A 145 12.56 4.77 -10.30
N ASN A 146 11.44 4.04 -10.13
CA ASN A 146 10.71 3.97 -8.86
C ASN A 146 11.43 3.12 -7.81
N LEU A 147 12.37 2.26 -8.20
CA LEU A 147 13.16 1.39 -7.32
C LEU A 147 12.30 0.51 -6.40
N ASN A 148 11.19 0.02 -6.91
CA ASN A 148 10.27 -0.89 -6.22
C ASN A 148 10.82 -2.32 -6.18
N HIS A 149 12.04 -2.51 -5.69
CA HIS A 149 12.72 -3.80 -5.71
C HIS A 149 11.94 -4.89 -4.99
N GLY A 150 11.88 -6.06 -5.61
CA GLY A 150 11.30 -7.26 -5.01
C GLY A 150 12.21 -7.87 -3.96
N ALA A 151 11.64 -8.66 -3.07
CA ALA A 151 12.35 -9.39 -2.03
C ALA A 151 11.93 -10.86 -2.01
N SER A 152 12.84 -11.72 -1.55
CA SER A 152 12.56 -13.13 -1.26
C SER A 152 13.12 -13.48 0.12
N LEU A 153 12.38 -14.32 0.88
CA LEU A 153 12.86 -14.81 2.18
C LEU A 153 14.06 -15.76 2.06
N LYS A 154 14.23 -16.37 0.91
CA LYS A 154 15.35 -17.27 0.59
C LYS A 154 16.10 -16.71 -0.62
N LYS A 155 17.28 -17.26 -0.88
CA LYS A 155 18.00 -16.95 -2.11
C LYS A 155 17.13 -17.32 -3.31
N ALA A 156 16.75 -16.32 -4.12
CA ALA A 156 16.02 -16.53 -5.35
C ALA A 156 16.83 -17.41 -6.31
N MET A 157 16.16 -18.34 -6.96
CA MET A 157 16.75 -19.20 -7.99
C MET A 157 16.31 -18.70 -9.35
N PHE A 158 17.21 -18.73 -10.31
CA PHE A 158 16.93 -18.29 -11.68
C PHE A 158 17.24 -19.43 -12.67
N THR A 159 16.46 -19.48 -13.73
CA THR A 159 16.56 -20.47 -14.82
C THR A 159 16.50 -19.75 -16.16
N ASP A 160 16.59 -20.49 -17.27
CA ASP A 160 16.35 -19.91 -18.59
C ASP A 160 14.90 -19.43 -18.71
N GLY A 161 14.73 -18.18 -19.12
CA GLY A 161 13.48 -17.48 -19.20
C GLY A 161 12.79 -17.56 -20.56
N LYS A 162 11.68 -16.87 -20.68
CA LYS A 162 11.11 -16.50 -21.98
C LYS A 162 11.98 -15.44 -22.66
N ILE A 163 12.48 -14.50 -21.84
CA ILE A 163 13.43 -13.46 -22.19
C ILE A 163 14.61 -13.66 -21.25
N ASN A 164 15.80 -13.96 -21.76
CA ASN A 164 17.02 -14.24 -20.98
C ASN A 164 16.80 -15.20 -19.80
N LYS A 165 16.54 -14.71 -18.58
CA LYS A 165 16.30 -15.52 -17.38
C LYS A 165 14.93 -15.26 -16.78
N ALA A 166 14.54 -16.17 -15.91
CA ALA A 166 13.29 -16.11 -15.15
C ALA A 166 13.52 -16.53 -13.71
N VAL A 167 12.71 -16.04 -12.77
CA VAL A 167 12.69 -16.57 -11.42
C VAL A 167 12.01 -17.92 -11.38
N GLN A 168 12.64 -18.91 -10.72
CA GLN A 168 12.12 -20.26 -10.51
C GLN A 168 11.50 -20.35 -9.12
N LEU A 169 10.25 -20.81 -9.02
CA LEU A 169 9.54 -21.04 -7.77
C LEU A 169 9.22 -22.54 -7.60
N ASN A 170 9.54 -23.10 -6.43
CA ASN A 170 9.53 -24.55 -6.19
C ASN A 170 8.16 -25.13 -5.77
N GLY A 171 7.14 -24.30 -5.59
CA GLY A 171 5.80 -24.72 -5.18
C GLY A 171 5.65 -25.08 -3.71
N SER A 172 6.60 -24.72 -2.85
CA SER A 172 6.55 -25.09 -1.41
C SER A 172 7.05 -24.02 -0.44
N THR A 173 8.11 -23.30 -0.75
CA THR A 173 8.77 -22.39 0.18
C THR A 173 9.25 -21.09 -0.44
N GLU A 174 9.17 -20.98 -1.77
CA GLU A 174 9.69 -19.84 -2.53
C GLU A 174 8.55 -19.01 -3.10
N PHE A 175 8.62 -17.73 -2.84
CA PHE A 175 7.72 -16.71 -3.35
C PHE A 175 8.45 -15.37 -3.31
N LEU A 176 7.94 -14.38 -4.01
CA LEU A 176 8.46 -13.02 -3.94
C LEU A 176 7.47 -12.12 -3.21
N GLN A 177 8.00 -11.16 -2.49
CA GLN A 177 7.25 -10.07 -1.89
C GLN A 177 7.64 -8.77 -2.58
N LEU A 178 6.64 -8.04 -3.03
CA LEU A 178 6.79 -6.74 -3.66
C LEU A 178 6.49 -5.62 -2.66
N PRO A 179 6.93 -4.37 -2.91
CA PRO A 179 6.65 -3.22 -2.05
C PRO A 179 5.16 -2.98 -1.79
N THR A 180 4.86 -2.35 -0.65
CA THR A 180 3.50 -2.17 -0.14
C THR A 180 2.60 -1.37 -1.09
N ASP A 181 3.12 -0.36 -1.76
CA ASP A 181 2.31 0.59 -2.53
C ASP A 181 2.23 0.25 -4.03
N ILE A 182 2.83 -0.87 -4.46
CA ILE A 182 2.97 -1.22 -5.88
C ILE A 182 1.63 -1.36 -6.63
N ALA A 183 0.56 -1.66 -5.92
CA ALA A 183 -0.76 -1.89 -6.49
C ALA A 183 -1.86 -0.99 -5.88
N ASN A 184 -1.49 0.08 -5.17
CA ASN A 184 -2.45 0.99 -4.55
C ASN A 184 -2.91 2.09 -5.52
N HIS A 185 -3.60 1.69 -6.60
CA HIS A 185 -4.02 2.58 -7.68
C HIS A 185 -5.52 2.42 -7.98
N GLN A 186 -6.12 3.41 -8.65
CA GLN A 186 -7.51 3.34 -9.13
C GLN A 186 -7.65 2.25 -10.20
N ASN A 187 -6.78 2.30 -11.19
CA ASN A 187 -6.69 1.35 -12.29
C ASN A 187 -5.35 0.62 -12.21
N LEU A 188 -5.27 -0.56 -12.78
CA LEU A 188 -4.06 -1.39 -12.69
C LEU A 188 -3.96 -2.28 -13.93
N THR A 189 -2.73 -2.49 -14.38
CA THR A 189 -2.40 -3.60 -15.27
C THR A 189 -1.26 -4.41 -14.66
N VAL A 190 -1.43 -5.72 -14.62
CA VAL A 190 -0.35 -6.69 -14.31
C VAL A 190 -0.13 -7.54 -15.53
N SER A 191 1.12 -7.68 -15.95
CA SER A 191 1.51 -8.45 -17.13
C SER A 191 2.75 -9.27 -16.81
N THR A 192 2.80 -10.54 -17.27
CA THR A 192 3.93 -11.43 -17.01
C THR A 192 3.94 -12.63 -17.94
N TRP A 193 5.10 -13.21 -18.18
CA TRP A 193 5.25 -14.54 -18.72
C TRP A 193 5.27 -15.58 -17.61
N VAL A 194 4.56 -16.67 -17.82
CA VAL A 194 4.43 -17.77 -16.87
C VAL A 194 4.73 -19.08 -17.56
N LYS A 195 5.58 -19.90 -16.94
CA LYS A 195 5.76 -21.31 -17.30
C LYS A 195 5.40 -22.15 -16.09
N TRP A 196 4.35 -22.92 -16.20
CA TRP A 196 3.82 -23.69 -15.09
C TRP A 196 4.36 -25.13 -15.12
N ASP A 197 4.90 -25.60 -13.99
CA ASP A 197 5.49 -26.94 -13.85
C ASP A 197 4.50 -27.94 -13.24
N GLY A 198 3.18 -27.64 -13.28
CA GLY A 198 2.13 -28.48 -12.72
C GLY A 198 2.07 -28.40 -11.19
N GLY A 199 1.54 -29.42 -10.56
CA GLY A 199 1.34 -29.48 -9.10
C GLY A 199 -0.12 -29.30 -8.72
N ALA A 200 -0.37 -28.72 -7.54
CA ALA A 200 -1.71 -28.49 -7.02
C ALA A 200 -2.48 -27.46 -7.86
N ASP A 201 -3.79 -27.57 -7.85
CA ASP A 201 -4.68 -26.62 -8.52
C ASP A 201 -4.72 -25.26 -7.78
N ARG A 202 -5.11 -24.18 -8.48
CA ARG A 202 -5.30 -22.86 -7.92
C ARG A 202 -4.06 -22.19 -7.32
N GLN A 203 -2.88 -22.50 -7.85
CA GLN A 203 -1.65 -21.77 -7.50
C GLN A 203 -1.75 -20.33 -7.98
N ARG A 204 -1.34 -19.38 -7.12
CA ARG A 204 -1.38 -17.94 -7.44
C ARG A 204 -0.23 -17.55 -8.35
N VAL A 205 -0.51 -16.87 -9.46
CA VAL A 205 0.50 -16.16 -10.23
C VAL A 205 0.95 -14.94 -9.43
N PHE A 206 -0.01 -14.15 -8.97
CA PHE A 206 0.17 -13.09 -7.97
C PHE A 206 -1.05 -13.04 -7.03
N ASP A 207 -0.83 -12.47 -5.86
CA ASP A 207 -1.87 -12.19 -4.87
C ASP A 207 -1.48 -10.91 -4.10
N PHE A 208 -2.18 -9.83 -4.37
CA PHE A 208 -1.96 -8.52 -3.75
C PHE A 208 -3.07 -8.24 -2.76
N GLY A 209 -2.73 -7.98 -1.51
CA GLY A 209 -3.73 -7.83 -0.47
C GLY A 209 -3.22 -7.30 0.85
N SER A 210 -4.08 -7.39 1.85
CA SER A 210 -3.81 -7.04 3.24
C SER A 210 -4.30 -8.13 4.21
N GLY A 211 -4.50 -9.36 3.67
CA GLY A 211 -5.00 -10.52 4.37
C GLY A 211 -6.18 -11.18 3.66
N GLU A 212 -6.81 -12.16 4.33
CA GLU A 212 -7.83 -13.04 3.75
C GLU A 212 -9.19 -12.36 3.46
N ASP A 213 -9.39 -11.14 3.94
CA ASP A 213 -10.60 -10.34 3.70
C ASP A 213 -10.39 -9.16 2.73
N GLN A 214 -9.13 -8.91 2.35
CA GLN A 214 -8.76 -7.81 1.46
C GLN A 214 -7.67 -8.28 0.50
N TYR A 215 -8.05 -8.65 -0.72
CA TYR A 215 -7.14 -9.21 -1.70
C TYR A 215 -7.60 -9.04 -3.14
N MET A 216 -6.66 -9.21 -4.06
CA MET A 216 -6.88 -9.46 -5.48
C MET A 216 -5.82 -10.43 -5.99
N PHE A 217 -6.24 -11.44 -6.75
CA PHE A 217 -5.34 -12.47 -7.24
C PHE A 217 -5.67 -12.96 -8.63
N LEU A 218 -4.66 -13.48 -9.33
CA LEU A 218 -4.81 -14.24 -10.55
C LEU A 218 -4.32 -15.68 -10.33
N THR A 219 -5.16 -16.66 -10.70
CA THR A 219 -4.84 -18.09 -10.62
C THR A 219 -5.30 -18.83 -11.85
N TYR A 220 -4.62 -19.94 -12.14
CA TYR A 220 -5.03 -20.91 -13.16
C TYR A 220 -5.59 -22.16 -12.47
N SER A 221 -6.76 -22.61 -12.92
CA SER A 221 -7.36 -23.88 -12.53
C SER A 221 -7.19 -24.90 -13.66
N SER A 222 -6.31 -25.87 -13.44
CA SER A 222 -6.05 -26.94 -14.41
C SER A 222 -7.21 -27.93 -14.54
N ASN A 223 -7.97 -28.10 -13.45
CA ASN A 223 -9.09 -29.03 -13.40
C ASN A 223 -10.23 -28.64 -14.33
N ILE A 224 -10.48 -27.34 -14.49
CA ILE A 224 -11.55 -26.79 -15.33
C ILE A 224 -11.01 -25.94 -16.47
N GLN A 225 -9.69 -25.86 -16.63
CA GLN A 225 -9.01 -25.11 -17.68
C GLN A 225 -9.46 -23.65 -17.76
N SER A 226 -9.47 -23.00 -16.62
CA SER A 226 -9.89 -21.60 -16.50
C SER A 226 -8.82 -20.74 -15.86
N LEU A 227 -8.84 -19.45 -16.19
CA LEU A 227 -8.20 -18.41 -15.41
C LEU A 227 -9.27 -17.75 -14.53
N ARG A 228 -8.93 -17.54 -13.26
CA ARG A 228 -9.76 -16.84 -12.31
C ARG A 228 -9.02 -15.64 -11.75
N PHE A 229 -9.60 -14.47 -11.90
CA PHE A 229 -9.27 -13.27 -11.15
C PHE A 229 -10.36 -13.02 -10.12
N ALA A 230 -9.99 -12.68 -8.90
CA ALA A 230 -10.94 -12.34 -7.86
C ALA A 230 -10.43 -11.17 -7.02
N MET A 231 -11.37 -10.36 -6.53
CA MET A 231 -11.15 -9.25 -5.61
C MET A 231 -12.12 -9.34 -4.44
N LYS A 232 -11.64 -8.99 -3.24
CA LYS A 232 -12.44 -8.87 -2.02
C LYS A 232 -11.99 -7.66 -1.21
N ASN A 233 -12.94 -6.93 -0.65
CA ASN A 233 -12.69 -5.81 0.27
C ASN A 233 -13.65 -5.88 1.46
N GLY A 234 -13.47 -6.90 2.34
CA GLY A 234 -14.27 -7.10 3.54
C GLY A 234 -15.72 -7.59 3.32
N ALA A 235 -16.25 -7.46 2.11
CA ALA A 235 -17.60 -7.86 1.72
C ALA A 235 -17.57 -9.15 0.88
N GLU A 236 -18.54 -9.32 -0.01
CA GLU A 236 -18.59 -10.43 -0.96
C GLU A 236 -17.43 -10.37 -1.97
N GLU A 237 -16.91 -11.53 -2.32
CA GLU A 237 -15.89 -11.65 -3.36
C GLU A 237 -16.51 -11.39 -4.73
N GLN A 238 -15.86 -10.55 -5.54
CA GLN A 238 -16.19 -10.33 -6.94
C GLN A 238 -15.15 -11.01 -7.81
N ALA A 239 -15.58 -11.76 -8.82
CA ALA A 239 -14.66 -12.56 -9.62
C ALA A 239 -15.01 -12.58 -11.10
N LEU A 240 -13.96 -12.67 -11.91
CA LEU A 240 -14.01 -13.04 -13.32
C LEU A 240 -13.37 -14.40 -13.47
N GLU A 241 -14.14 -15.38 -13.95
CA GLU A 241 -13.62 -16.68 -14.33
C GLU A 241 -13.85 -16.90 -15.83
N THR A 242 -12.80 -17.21 -16.55
CA THR A 242 -12.86 -17.42 -18.00
C THR A 242 -12.29 -18.79 -18.38
N ALA A 243 -13.10 -19.57 -19.07
CA ALA A 243 -12.65 -20.84 -19.65
C ALA A 243 -11.67 -20.57 -20.80
N LEU A 244 -10.60 -21.33 -20.85
CA LEU A 244 -9.62 -21.22 -21.92
C LEU A 244 -9.97 -22.20 -23.05
N PRO A 245 -9.84 -21.78 -24.34
CA PRO A 245 -10.10 -22.65 -25.49
C PRO A 245 -9.12 -23.81 -25.58
N SER A 246 -7.97 -23.68 -24.93
CA SER A 246 -6.95 -24.73 -24.81
C SER A 246 -6.31 -24.65 -23.44
N PRO A 247 -5.95 -25.79 -22.80
CA PRO A 247 -5.29 -25.76 -21.50
C PRO A 247 -3.90 -25.10 -21.59
N ILE A 248 -3.52 -24.42 -20.53
CA ILE A 248 -2.12 -24.02 -20.35
C ILE A 248 -1.31 -25.30 -20.15
N ARG A 249 -0.41 -25.57 -21.09
CA ARG A 249 0.42 -26.79 -21.05
C ARG A 249 1.57 -26.58 -20.06
N ILE A 250 1.88 -27.67 -19.33
CA ILE A 250 3.09 -27.73 -18.51
C ILE A 250 4.31 -27.50 -19.40
N ASP A 251 5.31 -26.80 -18.84
CA ASP A 251 6.58 -26.46 -19.51
C ASP A 251 6.49 -25.48 -20.70
N ASN A 252 5.31 -24.95 -20.99
CA ASN A 252 5.17 -23.95 -22.03
C ASN A 252 5.04 -22.52 -21.42
N TRP A 253 5.74 -21.57 -22.02
CA TRP A 253 5.58 -20.15 -21.70
C TRP A 253 4.26 -19.63 -22.23
N VAL A 254 3.51 -18.95 -21.37
CA VAL A 254 2.24 -18.27 -21.68
C VAL A 254 2.32 -16.86 -21.12
N HIS A 255 2.00 -15.87 -21.94
CA HIS A 255 1.84 -14.50 -21.46
C HIS A 255 0.46 -14.34 -20.85
N LEU A 256 0.40 -13.85 -19.64
CA LEU A 256 -0.83 -13.50 -18.94
C LEU A 256 -0.83 -12.01 -18.66
N ALA A 257 -1.94 -11.35 -18.93
CA ALA A 257 -2.15 -9.98 -18.48
C ALA A 257 -3.56 -9.82 -17.91
N LEU A 258 -3.65 -8.97 -16.89
CA LEU A 258 -4.88 -8.53 -16.26
C LEU A 258 -4.93 -7.03 -16.34
N THR A 259 -6.04 -6.46 -16.81
CA THR A 259 -6.31 -5.04 -16.72
C THR A 259 -7.53 -4.76 -15.85
N ILE A 260 -7.43 -3.78 -14.99
CA ILE A 260 -8.52 -3.25 -14.15
C ILE A 260 -8.70 -1.79 -14.56
N GLY A 261 -9.75 -1.54 -15.30
CA GLY A 261 -10.14 -0.20 -15.77
C GLY A 261 -11.39 0.31 -15.07
N ASP A 262 -11.80 1.54 -15.39
CA ASP A 262 -13.00 2.15 -14.80
C ASP A 262 -14.30 1.41 -15.18
N ALA A 263 -14.35 0.81 -16.38
CA ALA A 263 -15.54 0.17 -16.92
C ALA A 263 -15.59 -1.33 -16.63
N GLU A 264 -14.46 -2.01 -16.75
CA GLU A 264 -14.40 -3.48 -16.64
C GLU A 264 -13.00 -3.99 -16.28
N VAL A 265 -12.97 -5.24 -15.86
CA VAL A 265 -11.74 -6.03 -15.68
C VAL A 265 -11.59 -6.99 -16.86
N ARG A 266 -10.39 -7.13 -17.39
CA ARG A 266 -10.09 -8.02 -18.53
C ARG A 266 -8.91 -8.93 -18.24
N ILE A 267 -9.01 -10.17 -18.71
CA ILE A 267 -7.90 -11.13 -18.70
C ILE A 267 -7.48 -11.39 -20.16
N TYR A 268 -6.17 -11.35 -20.39
CA TYR A 268 -5.55 -11.64 -21.68
C TYR A 268 -4.61 -12.83 -21.57
N VAL A 269 -4.58 -13.64 -22.64
CA VAL A 269 -3.67 -14.77 -22.81
C VAL A 269 -2.95 -14.62 -24.14
N ASN A 270 -1.61 -14.59 -24.11
CA ASN A 270 -0.75 -14.38 -25.29
C ASN A 270 -1.14 -13.13 -26.11
N GLY A 271 -1.54 -12.05 -25.43
CA GLY A 271 -1.94 -10.80 -26.06
C GLY A 271 -3.38 -10.74 -26.54
N GLU A 272 -4.14 -11.84 -26.48
CA GLU A 272 -5.54 -11.89 -26.93
C GLU A 272 -6.51 -11.90 -25.73
N LEU A 273 -7.65 -11.19 -25.86
CA LEU A 273 -8.67 -11.13 -24.82
C LEU A 273 -9.27 -12.52 -24.57
N ALA A 274 -9.16 -13.00 -23.34
CA ALA A 274 -9.72 -14.28 -22.91
C ALA A 274 -11.08 -14.11 -22.22
N GLY A 275 -11.27 -13.04 -21.47
CA GLY A 275 -12.54 -12.74 -20.79
C GLY A 275 -12.58 -11.36 -20.19
N SER A 276 -13.79 -10.85 -19.94
CA SER A 276 -14.00 -9.56 -19.26
C SER A 276 -15.24 -9.58 -18.37
N SER A 277 -15.29 -8.68 -17.38
CA SER A 277 -16.44 -8.46 -16.52
C SER A 277 -16.56 -7.00 -16.11
N GLY A 278 -17.76 -6.42 -16.30
CA GLY A 278 -18.14 -5.12 -15.76
C GLY A 278 -18.73 -5.20 -14.34
N ASP A 279 -18.91 -6.40 -13.78
CA ASP A 279 -19.52 -6.58 -12.46
C ASP A 279 -18.53 -6.41 -11.31
N ILE A 280 -17.22 -6.32 -11.60
CA ILE A 280 -16.19 -6.08 -10.60
C ILE A 280 -16.06 -4.57 -10.39
N THR A 281 -16.59 -4.11 -9.26
CA THR A 281 -16.62 -2.69 -8.88
C THR A 281 -15.56 -2.31 -7.85
N ILE A 282 -14.97 -3.28 -7.16
CA ILE A 282 -13.84 -3.07 -6.25
C ILE A 282 -12.64 -2.58 -7.07
N ARG A 283 -11.90 -1.60 -6.55
CA ARG A 283 -10.66 -1.09 -7.16
C ARG A 283 -9.45 -1.49 -6.31
N PRO A 284 -8.26 -1.62 -6.89
CA PRO A 284 -7.04 -1.96 -6.14
C PRO A 284 -6.82 -1.07 -4.93
N MET A 285 -7.06 0.24 -5.05
CA MET A 285 -6.95 1.22 -3.96
C MET A 285 -7.92 0.99 -2.80
N ASP A 286 -9.07 0.36 -3.03
CA ASP A 286 -10.04 0.03 -1.96
C ASP A 286 -9.50 -1.07 -1.04
N ILE A 287 -8.70 -1.99 -1.59
CA ILE A 287 -8.05 -3.09 -0.87
C ILE A 287 -6.88 -2.57 -0.04
N ARG A 288 -6.18 -1.52 -0.50
CA ARG A 288 -4.94 -0.98 0.10
C ARG A 288 -3.89 -2.08 0.32
N PRO A 289 -3.49 -2.76 -0.74
CA PRO A 289 -2.67 -3.94 -0.62
C PRO A 289 -1.27 -3.59 -0.06
N CYS A 290 -0.89 -4.27 1.03
CA CYS A 290 0.42 -4.11 1.67
C CYS A 290 1.21 -5.42 1.75
N LEU A 291 0.58 -6.55 1.46
CA LEU A 291 1.17 -7.88 1.34
C LEU A 291 1.05 -8.32 -0.13
N ASN A 292 2.01 -7.89 -0.93
CA ASN A 292 1.98 -8.13 -2.38
C ASN A 292 2.90 -9.29 -2.73
N TYR A 293 2.32 -10.41 -3.18
CA TYR A 293 3.06 -11.64 -3.42
C TYR A 293 3.04 -12.05 -4.90
N ILE A 294 4.16 -12.59 -5.37
CA ILE A 294 4.24 -13.41 -6.57
C ILE A 294 4.45 -14.85 -6.11
N GLY A 295 3.60 -15.77 -6.58
CA GLY A 295 3.72 -17.20 -6.31
C GLY A 295 3.19 -17.65 -4.95
N ARG A 296 2.51 -16.79 -4.19
CA ARG A 296 1.93 -17.12 -2.88
C ARG A 296 0.54 -16.50 -2.73
N SER A 297 -0.34 -17.16 -1.96
CA SER A 297 -1.65 -16.66 -1.56
C SER A 297 -1.61 -15.90 -0.21
N GLN A 298 -2.60 -15.02 0.02
CA GLN A 298 -2.91 -14.51 1.36
C GLN A 298 -3.35 -15.66 2.30
N PHE A 299 -3.97 -16.69 1.75
CA PHE A 299 -4.39 -17.88 2.50
C PHE A 299 -3.21 -18.84 2.65
N VAL A 300 -2.79 -19.06 3.90
CA VAL A 300 -1.60 -19.89 4.21
C VAL A 300 -1.77 -21.35 3.75
N ALA A 301 -3.01 -21.85 3.71
CA ALA A 301 -3.33 -23.22 3.31
C ALA A 301 -3.30 -23.43 1.78
N ASP A 302 -3.31 -22.36 0.98
CA ASP A 302 -3.29 -22.46 -0.47
C ASP A 302 -1.91 -22.92 -0.98
N PRO A 303 -1.88 -23.65 -2.11
CA PRO A 303 -0.64 -24.11 -2.71
C PRO A 303 0.19 -22.93 -3.24
N MET A 304 1.49 -23.00 -3.04
CA MET A 304 2.43 -22.06 -3.66
C MET A 304 2.63 -22.40 -5.13
N PHE A 305 2.97 -21.39 -5.92
CA PHE A 305 3.22 -21.53 -7.34
C PHE A 305 4.47 -22.40 -7.60
N LYS A 306 4.34 -23.34 -8.53
CA LYS A 306 5.43 -24.18 -9.01
C LYS A 306 5.66 -23.92 -10.48
N GLY A 307 6.82 -23.36 -10.81
CA GLY A 307 7.14 -22.97 -12.19
C GLY A 307 8.04 -21.75 -12.26
N SER A 308 8.11 -21.16 -13.42
CA SER A 308 8.92 -19.97 -13.68
C SER A 308 8.04 -18.77 -14.01
N ILE A 309 8.47 -17.61 -13.56
CA ILE A 309 7.84 -16.30 -13.84
C ILE A 309 8.90 -15.38 -14.41
N ASP A 310 8.53 -14.63 -15.45
CA ASP A 310 9.45 -13.79 -16.21
C ASP A 310 8.76 -12.49 -16.65
N ASP A 311 9.53 -11.44 -16.79
CA ASP A 311 9.08 -10.14 -17.30
C ASP A 311 7.79 -9.65 -16.63
N PHE A 312 7.82 -9.55 -15.29
CA PHE A 312 6.67 -9.13 -14.48
C PHE A 312 6.58 -7.60 -14.44
N ARG A 313 5.49 -7.06 -14.95
CA ARG A 313 5.25 -5.62 -15.07
C ARG A 313 3.97 -5.20 -14.33
N VAL A 314 4.03 -4.06 -13.66
CA VAL A 314 2.88 -3.43 -13.01
C VAL A 314 2.74 -2.00 -13.54
N TYR A 315 1.56 -1.67 -14.06
CA TYR A 315 1.20 -0.33 -14.51
C TYR A 315 0.07 0.21 -13.65
N ASN A 316 0.07 1.50 -13.35
CA ASN A 316 -0.98 2.17 -12.58
C ASN A 316 -2.21 2.57 -13.42
N TYR A 317 -2.33 2.07 -14.61
CA TYR A 317 -3.43 2.34 -15.52
C TYR A 317 -3.81 1.10 -16.34
N GLU A 318 -4.97 1.17 -16.97
CA GLU A 318 -5.44 0.14 -17.89
C GLU A 318 -4.70 0.24 -19.23
N LEU A 319 -3.89 -0.75 -19.56
CA LEU A 319 -3.30 -0.88 -20.89
C LEU A 319 -4.37 -1.20 -21.94
N SER A 320 -4.23 -0.61 -23.12
CA SER A 320 -5.04 -0.97 -24.26
C SER A 320 -4.77 -2.40 -24.74
N ALA A 321 -5.73 -3.03 -25.42
CA ALA A 321 -5.50 -4.34 -26.02
C ALA A 321 -4.34 -4.37 -27.02
N GLU A 322 -4.08 -3.26 -27.71
CA GLU A 322 -2.93 -3.10 -28.61
C GLU A 322 -1.61 -3.08 -27.83
N ASP A 323 -1.54 -2.38 -26.70
CA ASP A 323 -0.34 -2.34 -25.87
C ASP A 323 -0.09 -3.67 -25.17
N ILE A 324 -1.15 -4.37 -24.73
CA ILE A 324 -1.02 -5.75 -24.22
C ILE A 324 -0.39 -6.68 -25.28
N LYS A 325 -0.79 -6.54 -26.55
CA LYS A 325 -0.17 -7.31 -27.66
C LYS A 325 1.30 -7.01 -27.83
N LYS A 326 1.69 -5.73 -27.74
CA LYS A 326 3.11 -5.32 -27.83
C LYS A 326 3.91 -5.93 -26.69
N VAL A 327 3.42 -5.81 -25.45
CA VAL A 327 4.07 -6.39 -24.26
C VAL A 327 4.20 -7.92 -24.40
N ALA A 328 3.17 -8.60 -24.88
CA ALA A 328 3.21 -10.05 -25.13
C ALA A 328 4.18 -10.47 -26.26
N GLN A 329 4.68 -9.54 -27.04
CA GLN A 329 5.69 -9.78 -28.10
C GLN A 329 7.11 -9.38 -27.67
N GLY A 330 7.29 -8.97 -26.42
CA GLY A 330 8.60 -8.55 -25.87
C GLY A 330 8.91 -7.06 -26.11
N GLY A 331 7.85 -6.24 -26.23
CA GLY A 331 7.95 -4.78 -26.40
C GLY A 331 8.01 -4.01 -25.08
#